data_81489a43111a57a1d31595c933771186
#
_entry.id   81489a43111a57a1d31595c933771186
#
_cell.length_a   1.000
_cell.length_b   1.000
_cell.length_c   1.000
_cell.angle_alpha   90.00
_cell.angle_beta   90.00
_cell.angle_gamma   90.00
#
_symmetry.space_group_name_H-M   'P 1'
#
loop_
_entity.id
_entity.type
_entity.pdbx_description
1 polymer ?
#
loop_
_entity_poly.entity_id
_entity_poly.type
_entity_poly.pdbx_seq_one_letter_code
_entity_poly.pdbx_strand_id
1 'polypeptide(L)'
;MDVYLQLQEKFAAHPLGAPQNEKFLDILRILFTPEEAELASHLGFWPARSHDIAEVAGLPEERVVELCEGMADKGILYGFQRRGEHRYCLLPTAPGLFEFPLMVTDLEPGLEADRSRLGRLWEEYYHDGWGHELSSSPTPIARVLPIGEAIKADLQVFPFEEAARYIREANYIGLADCPCRTSKPSCDAPVDVCLTFNYSAKFLSERGAARLIDPEAALA
;
A
#
# COMPACT_ATOMS: atom_id res chain seq x y z
N MET A 1 -3.75 6.82 -25.48
CA MET A 1 -4.43 5.83 -24.60
C MET A 1 -4.70 6.54 -23.28
N ASP A 2 -5.79 6.26 -22.59
CA ASP A 2 -6.04 6.86 -21.26
C ASP A 2 -4.93 6.39 -20.29
N VAL A 3 -4.24 7.33 -19.64
CA VAL A 3 -3.12 7.05 -18.74
C VAL A 3 -3.53 6.17 -17.57
N TYR A 4 -4.78 6.30 -17.10
CA TYR A 4 -5.32 5.47 -16.02
C TYR A 4 -5.57 4.02 -16.44
N LEU A 5 -5.92 3.79 -17.73
CA LEU A 5 -6.01 2.43 -18.27
C LEU A 5 -4.63 1.76 -18.32
N GLN A 6 -3.59 2.50 -18.74
CA GLN A 6 -2.21 1.99 -18.75
C GLN A 6 -1.75 1.64 -17.33
N LEU A 7 -2.03 2.52 -16.36
CA LEU A 7 -1.70 2.28 -14.97
C LEU A 7 -2.48 1.09 -14.40
N GLN A 8 -3.76 0.93 -14.74
CA GLN A 8 -4.56 -0.22 -14.35
C GLN A 8 -3.99 -1.53 -14.91
N GLU A 9 -3.59 -1.56 -16.18
CA GLU A 9 -2.94 -2.73 -16.78
C GLU A 9 -1.66 -3.11 -16.04
N LYS A 10 -0.90 -2.11 -15.57
CA LYS A 10 0.29 -2.32 -14.74
C LYS A 10 -0.04 -3.03 -13.44
N PHE A 11 -1.07 -2.58 -12.73
CA PHE A 11 -1.54 -3.22 -11.50
C PHE A 11 -2.10 -4.62 -11.76
N ALA A 12 -2.82 -4.83 -12.87
CA ALA A 12 -3.35 -6.13 -13.26
C ALA A 12 -2.24 -7.16 -13.54
N ALA A 13 -1.08 -6.72 -14.00
CA ALA A 13 0.08 -7.58 -14.25
C ALA A 13 0.82 -8.00 -12.96
N HIS A 14 0.53 -7.40 -11.81
CA HIS A 14 1.11 -7.80 -10.53
C HIS A 14 0.52 -9.15 -10.07
N PRO A 15 1.30 -10.04 -9.40
CA PRO A 15 0.82 -11.34 -8.93
C PRO A 15 -0.42 -11.30 -8.03
N LEU A 16 -0.64 -10.22 -7.30
CA LEU A 16 -1.85 -10.01 -6.50
C LEU A 16 -3.05 -9.54 -7.33
N GLY A 17 -2.81 -9.17 -8.58
CA GLY A 17 -3.81 -8.74 -9.52
C GLY A 17 -4.55 -7.45 -9.17
N ALA A 18 -5.17 -6.89 -10.20
CA ALA A 18 -6.15 -5.82 -10.10
C ALA A 18 -7.08 -5.95 -11.30
N PRO A 19 -8.15 -6.75 -11.22
CA PRO A 19 -9.06 -6.96 -12.34
C PRO A 19 -9.56 -5.64 -12.92
N GLN A 20 -9.64 -5.55 -14.24
CA GLN A 20 -10.17 -4.37 -14.91
C GLN A 20 -11.59 -4.05 -14.43
N ASN A 21 -11.79 -2.82 -13.96
CA ASN A 21 -13.06 -2.38 -13.41
C ASN A 21 -13.12 -0.85 -13.38
N GLU A 22 -14.28 -0.28 -13.71
CA GLU A 22 -14.49 1.19 -13.66
C GLU A 22 -14.29 1.76 -12.26
N LYS A 23 -14.62 0.99 -11.20
CA LYS A 23 -14.40 1.42 -9.81
C LYS A 23 -12.90 1.60 -9.52
N PHE A 24 -12.05 0.69 -10.04
CA PHE A 24 -10.62 0.81 -9.87
C PHE A 24 -10.04 1.97 -10.67
N LEU A 25 -10.57 2.24 -11.86
CA LEU A 25 -10.20 3.45 -12.60
C LEU A 25 -10.58 4.72 -11.83
N ASP A 26 -11.75 4.76 -11.20
CA ASP A 26 -12.16 5.90 -10.37
C ASP A 26 -11.29 6.05 -9.13
N ILE A 27 -10.86 4.95 -8.50
CA ILE A 27 -9.86 4.95 -7.42
C ILE A 27 -8.55 5.58 -7.91
N LEU A 28 -8.04 5.14 -9.06
CA LEU A 28 -6.81 5.68 -9.63
C LEU A 28 -6.93 7.18 -9.95
N ARG A 29 -8.06 7.63 -10.47
CA ARG A 29 -8.33 9.06 -10.77
C ARG A 29 -8.41 9.93 -9.51
N ILE A 30 -8.81 9.37 -8.36
CA ILE A 30 -8.78 10.07 -7.07
C ILE A 30 -7.35 10.16 -6.55
N LEU A 31 -6.58 9.08 -6.65
CA LEU A 31 -5.27 8.96 -6.03
C LEU A 31 -4.17 9.65 -6.85
N PHE A 32 -4.22 9.60 -8.17
CA PHE A 32 -3.18 10.08 -9.06
C PHE A 32 -3.67 11.24 -9.91
N THR A 33 -2.89 12.29 -10.02
CA THR A 33 -3.05 13.27 -11.11
C THR A 33 -2.69 12.61 -12.44
N PRO A 34 -3.10 13.19 -13.60
CA PRO A 34 -2.72 12.63 -14.91
C PRO A 34 -1.21 12.50 -15.10
N GLU A 35 -0.41 13.47 -14.63
CA GLU A 35 1.05 13.46 -14.74
C GLU A 35 1.67 12.37 -13.82
N GLU A 36 1.14 12.20 -12.63
CA GLU A 36 1.56 11.13 -11.72
C GLU A 36 1.21 9.75 -12.27
N ALA A 37 0.01 9.58 -12.85
CA ALA A 37 -0.41 8.33 -13.46
C ALA A 37 0.48 7.95 -14.65
N GLU A 38 0.86 8.94 -15.48
CA GLU A 38 1.80 8.75 -16.58
C GLU A 38 3.15 8.26 -16.05
N LEU A 39 3.76 8.97 -15.09
CA LEU A 39 5.03 8.56 -14.49
C LEU A 39 4.90 7.18 -13.83
N ALA A 40 3.83 6.93 -13.06
CA ALA A 40 3.59 5.67 -12.36
C ALA A 40 3.48 4.48 -13.32
N SER A 41 2.97 4.69 -14.55
CA SER A 41 2.91 3.64 -15.58
C SER A 41 4.30 3.13 -16.00
N HIS A 42 5.34 3.92 -15.82
CA HIS A 42 6.73 3.54 -16.09
C HIS A 42 7.43 2.85 -14.90
N LEU A 43 6.89 2.96 -13.68
CA LEU A 43 7.48 2.34 -12.49
C LEU A 43 7.17 0.84 -12.41
N GLY A 44 8.06 0.10 -11.75
CA GLY A 44 7.84 -1.29 -11.36
C GLY A 44 7.43 -1.43 -9.90
N PHE A 45 7.18 -2.68 -9.47
CA PHE A 45 6.93 -3.03 -8.06
C PHE A 45 8.22 -3.35 -7.29
N TRP A 46 9.39 -3.18 -7.92
CA TRP A 46 10.70 -3.27 -7.29
C TRP A 46 11.37 -1.90 -7.28
N PRO A 47 12.06 -1.52 -6.19
CA PRO A 47 12.66 -0.21 -6.07
C PRO A 47 13.72 0.06 -7.14
N ALA A 48 13.48 1.07 -7.98
CA ALA A 48 14.41 1.59 -8.98
C ALA A 48 14.99 2.95 -8.54
N ARG A 49 16.17 3.31 -9.03
CA ARG A 49 16.77 4.62 -8.77
C ARG A 49 16.01 5.71 -9.54
N SER A 50 15.93 6.91 -8.97
CA SER A 50 15.34 8.08 -9.64
C SER A 50 15.90 8.32 -11.03
N HIS A 51 17.22 8.19 -11.18
CA HIS A 51 17.91 8.31 -12.47
C HIS A 51 17.40 7.31 -13.51
N ASP A 52 17.29 6.03 -13.16
CA ASP A 52 16.83 4.97 -14.07
C ASP A 52 15.36 5.21 -14.49
N ILE A 53 14.53 5.69 -13.55
CA ILE A 53 13.14 6.06 -13.82
C ILE A 53 13.08 7.26 -14.79
N ALA A 54 13.95 8.26 -14.60
CA ALA A 54 14.02 9.44 -15.42
C ALA A 54 14.36 9.10 -16.88
N GLU A 55 15.30 8.19 -17.11
CA GLU A 55 15.65 7.71 -18.44
C GLU A 55 14.45 7.03 -19.14
N VAL A 56 13.72 6.17 -18.42
CA VAL A 56 12.57 5.44 -18.99
C VAL A 56 11.39 6.36 -19.24
N ALA A 57 11.13 7.31 -18.34
CA ALA A 57 10.03 8.27 -18.45
C ALA A 57 10.32 9.43 -19.42
N GLY A 58 11.60 9.63 -19.78
CA GLY A 58 12.02 10.78 -20.62
C GLY A 58 11.85 12.13 -19.93
N LEU A 59 11.97 12.15 -18.59
CA LEU A 59 11.83 13.35 -17.75
C LEU A 59 13.17 13.71 -17.08
N PRO A 60 13.39 14.98 -16.70
CA PRO A 60 14.49 15.35 -15.83
C PRO A 60 14.40 14.62 -14.48
N GLU A 61 15.55 14.20 -13.93
CA GLU A 61 15.58 13.45 -12.65
C GLU A 61 14.96 14.24 -11.49
N GLU A 62 15.19 15.55 -11.45
CA GLU A 62 14.60 16.43 -10.42
C GLU A 62 13.07 16.41 -10.46
N ARG A 63 12.48 16.37 -11.69
CA ARG A 63 11.02 16.28 -11.83
C ARG A 63 10.49 14.92 -11.41
N VAL A 64 11.21 13.84 -11.70
CA VAL A 64 10.88 12.49 -11.23
C VAL A 64 10.89 12.43 -9.71
N VAL A 65 11.92 12.98 -9.07
CA VAL A 65 12.00 13.03 -7.60
C VAL A 65 10.83 13.83 -7.02
N GLU A 66 10.53 15.00 -7.55
CA GLU A 66 9.41 15.84 -7.11
C GLU A 66 8.06 15.09 -7.17
N LEU A 67 7.75 14.48 -8.31
CA LEU A 67 6.52 13.73 -8.50
C LEU A 67 6.46 12.48 -7.61
N CYS A 68 7.57 11.74 -7.51
CA CYS A 68 7.63 10.54 -6.69
C CYS A 68 7.52 10.84 -5.19
N GLU A 69 8.15 11.92 -4.70
CA GLU A 69 7.96 12.33 -3.30
C GLU A 69 6.52 12.77 -3.04
N GLY A 70 5.90 13.55 -3.94
CA GLY A 70 4.49 13.90 -3.82
C GLY A 70 3.56 12.68 -3.81
N MET A 71 3.80 11.68 -4.64
CA MET A 71 3.06 10.41 -4.61
C MET A 71 3.33 9.62 -3.32
N ALA A 72 4.55 9.64 -2.82
CA ALA A 72 4.90 8.96 -1.57
C ALA A 72 4.27 9.65 -0.36
N ASP A 73 4.14 10.98 -0.34
CA ASP A 73 3.45 11.74 0.70
C ASP A 73 1.94 11.42 0.74
N LYS A 74 1.35 11.12 -0.41
CA LYS A 74 -0.03 10.61 -0.49
C LYS A 74 -0.18 9.15 -0.09
N GLY A 75 0.90 8.42 0.15
CA GLY A 75 0.88 6.97 0.43
C GLY A 75 0.58 6.09 -0.79
N ILE A 76 0.73 6.61 -2.02
CA ILE A 76 0.44 5.86 -3.26
C ILE A 76 1.68 5.28 -3.94
N LEU A 77 2.85 5.64 -3.44
CA LEU A 77 4.14 5.16 -3.92
C LEU A 77 5.05 4.85 -2.73
N TYR A 78 5.88 3.84 -2.83
CA TYR A 78 6.90 3.60 -1.84
C TYR A 78 8.21 4.26 -2.26
N GLY A 79 8.78 5.09 -1.39
CA GLY A 79 10.02 5.80 -1.63
C GLY A 79 10.96 5.78 -0.43
N PHE A 80 12.26 5.69 -0.68
CA PHE A 80 13.29 5.79 0.35
C PHE A 80 14.63 6.21 -0.25
N GLN A 81 15.51 6.71 0.62
CA GLN A 81 16.89 6.99 0.25
C GLN A 81 17.83 5.88 0.71
N ARG A 82 18.76 5.49 -0.16
CA ARG A 82 19.84 4.57 0.15
C ARG A 82 21.15 5.08 -0.41
N ARG A 83 22.12 5.35 0.46
CA ARG A 83 23.46 5.90 0.10
C ARG A 83 23.38 7.21 -0.67
N GLY A 84 22.41 8.07 -0.35
CA GLY A 84 22.18 9.34 -1.03
C GLY A 84 21.41 9.27 -2.34
N GLU A 85 21.01 8.08 -2.80
CA GLU A 85 20.18 7.89 -3.99
C GLU A 85 18.71 7.70 -3.59
N HIS A 86 17.82 8.39 -4.29
CA HIS A 86 16.37 8.17 -4.18
C HIS A 86 15.97 6.90 -4.95
N ARG A 87 15.10 6.12 -4.34
CA ARG A 87 14.55 4.89 -4.92
C ARG A 87 13.06 4.83 -4.72
N TYR A 88 12.33 4.42 -5.77
CA TYR A 88 10.89 4.40 -5.79
C TYR A 88 10.37 3.12 -6.43
N CYS A 89 9.20 2.66 -5.97
CA CYS A 89 8.43 1.60 -6.61
C CYS A 89 6.94 1.75 -6.35
N LEU A 90 6.12 1.18 -7.22
CA LEU A 90 4.70 1.05 -6.99
C LEU A 90 4.43 0.20 -5.75
N LEU A 91 3.37 0.54 -5.03
CA LEU A 91 2.78 -0.32 -4.01
C LEU A 91 1.84 -1.33 -4.70
N PRO A 92 1.79 -2.60 -4.28
CA PRO A 92 0.74 -3.50 -4.72
C PRO A 92 -0.63 -2.99 -4.26
N THR A 93 -1.72 -3.55 -4.81
CA THR A 93 -3.09 -3.17 -4.42
C THR A 93 -3.35 -3.38 -2.93
N ALA A 94 -2.84 -4.48 -2.36
CA ALA A 94 -2.84 -4.77 -0.92
C ALA A 94 -1.70 -5.75 -0.58
N PRO A 95 -0.97 -5.57 0.54
CA PRO A 95 -0.95 -4.35 1.34
C PRO A 95 -0.24 -3.21 0.62
N GLY A 96 -0.80 -2.03 0.64
CA GLY A 96 -0.17 -0.84 0.05
C GLY A 96 -1.17 0.19 -0.46
N LEU A 97 -1.56 0.14 -1.74
CA LEU A 97 -2.39 1.17 -2.37
C LEU A 97 -3.78 1.32 -1.72
N PHE A 98 -4.34 0.26 -1.16
CA PHE A 98 -5.58 0.33 -0.39
C PHE A 98 -5.36 1.01 0.96
N GLU A 99 -4.34 0.56 1.70
CA GLU A 99 -4.18 0.95 3.10
C GLU A 99 -3.51 2.31 3.28
N PHE A 100 -2.37 2.55 2.63
CA PHE A 100 -1.50 3.68 2.96
C PHE A 100 -2.15 5.05 2.69
N PRO A 101 -2.87 5.28 1.58
CA PRO A 101 -3.56 6.55 1.37
C PRO A 101 -4.63 6.85 2.44
N LEU A 102 -5.22 5.80 3.03
CA LEU A 102 -6.20 5.94 4.10
C LEU A 102 -5.56 6.15 5.48
N MET A 103 -4.26 5.89 5.63
CA MET A 103 -3.49 6.14 6.85
C MET A 103 -2.92 7.56 6.92
N VAL A 104 -2.68 8.22 5.79
CA VAL A 104 -2.17 9.60 5.76
C VAL A 104 -3.20 10.53 6.36
N THR A 105 -2.84 11.27 7.43
CA THR A 105 -3.78 12.13 8.18
C THR A 105 -3.79 13.58 7.72
N ASP A 106 -2.63 14.11 7.27
CA ASP A 106 -2.47 15.48 6.82
C ASP A 106 -2.75 15.62 5.32
N LEU A 107 -4.00 15.35 4.95
CA LEU A 107 -4.44 15.50 3.57
C LEU A 107 -4.78 16.96 3.27
N GLU A 108 -4.52 17.38 2.02
CA GLU A 108 -4.96 18.67 1.50
C GLU A 108 -6.47 18.89 1.77
N PRO A 109 -6.91 20.15 2.07
CA PRO A 109 -8.32 20.45 2.27
C PRO A 109 -9.14 20.05 1.04
N GLY A 110 -10.09 19.13 1.23
CA GLY A 110 -10.92 18.55 0.16
C GLY A 110 -10.77 17.03 0.00
N LEU A 111 -9.64 16.47 0.36
CA LEU A 111 -9.42 15.02 0.32
C LEU A 111 -10.20 14.23 1.41
N GLU A 112 -10.65 14.89 2.49
CA GLU A 112 -11.51 14.23 3.49
C GLU A 112 -12.85 13.74 2.90
N ALA A 113 -13.44 14.51 1.99
CA ALA A 113 -14.64 14.09 1.26
C ALA A 113 -14.32 12.91 0.32
N ASP A 114 -13.13 12.89 -0.26
CA ASP A 114 -12.65 11.83 -1.13
C ASP A 114 -12.29 10.56 -0.37
N ARG A 115 -11.89 10.63 0.91
CA ARG A 115 -11.67 9.44 1.76
C ARG A 115 -12.90 8.55 1.87
N SER A 116 -14.03 9.16 2.19
CA SER A 116 -15.29 8.42 2.32
C SER A 116 -15.73 7.84 0.98
N ARG A 117 -15.48 8.56 -0.12
CA ARG A 117 -15.72 8.08 -1.48
C ARG A 117 -14.74 6.96 -1.84
N LEU A 118 -13.46 7.12 -1.54
CA LEU A 118 -12.42 6.13 -1.77
C LEU A 118 -12.72 4.81 -1.06
N GLY A 119 -13.12 4.87 0.23
CA GLY A 119 -13.52 3.69 0.99
C GLY A 119 -14.70 2.94 0.37
N ARG A 120 -15.73 3.67 -0.10
CA ARG A 120 -16.87 3.06 -0.80
C ARG A 120 -16.46 2.43 -2.14
N LEU A 121 -15.62 3.09 -2.92
CA LEU A 121 -15.12 2.54 -4.19
C LEU A 121 -14.30 1.27 -3.99
N TRP A 122 -13.44 1.22 -2.97
CA TRP A 122 -12.70 0.01 -2.62
C TRP A 122 -13.61 -1.14 -2.20
N GLU A 123 -14.67 -0.87 -1.42
CA GLU A 123 -15.67 -1.89 -1.05
C GLU A 123 -16.41 -2.41 -2.28
N GLU A 124 -16.91 -1.50 -3.13
CA GLU A 124 -17.58 -1.87 -4.37
C GLU A 124 -16.66 -2.68 -5.29
N TYR A 125 -15.41 -2.25 -5.46
CA TYR A 125 -14.42 -2.97 -6.24
C TYR A 125 -14.11 -4.36 -5.68
N TYR A 126 -14.03 -4.48 -4.35
CA TYR A 126 -13.85 -5.78 -3.69
C TYR A 126 -14.98 -6.75 -4.04
N HIS A 127 -16.23 -6.31 -3.99
CA HIS A 127 -17.38 -7.14 -4.33
C HIS A 127 -17.50 -7.41 -5.83
N ASP A 128 -17.04 -6.49 -6.69
CA ASP A 128 -17.10 -6.61 -8.15
C ASP A 128 -16.01 -7.52 -8.76
N GLY A 129 -15.13 -8.13 -7.94
CA GLY A 129 -14.16 -9.11 -8.44
C GLY A 129 -12.79 -9.09 -7.77
N TRP A 130 -12.38 -7.98 -7.16
CA TRP A 130 -11.06 -7.93 -6.51
C TRP A 130 -10.93 -8.92 -5.35
N GLY A 131 -11.99 -9.10 -4.55
CA GLY A 131 -12.03 -10.11 -3.49
C GLY A 131 -11.87 -11.53 -4.02
N HIS A 132 -12.43 -11.81 -5.20
CA HIS A 132 -12.23 -13.11 -5.87
C HIS A 132 -10.78 -13.28 -6.35
N GLU A 133 -10.18 -12.23 -6.95
CA GLU A 133 -8.79 -12.22 -7.37
C GLU A 133 -7.84 -12.51 -6.20
N LEU A 134 -8.05 -11.85 -5.06
CA LEU A 134 -7.23 -12.03 -3.86
C LEU A 134 -7.30 -13.44 -3.26
N SER A 135 -8.44 -14.15 -3.40
CA SER A 135 -8.70 -15.40 -2.70
C SER A 135 -8.73 -16.64 -3.60
N SER A 136 -9.08 -16.49 -4.87
CA SER A 136 -9.45 -17.62 -5.74
C SER A 136 -8.74 -17.61 -7.10
N SER A 137 -7.97 -16.59 -7.42
CA SER A 137 -7.21 -16.49 -8.66
C SER A 137 -6.07 -17.52 -8.71
N PRO A 138 -5.44 -17.75 -9.88
CA PRO A 138 -4.24 -18.58 -9.99
C PRO A 138 -3.07 -18.08 -9.12
N THR A 139 -3.07 -16.81 -8.73
CA THR A 139 -2.06 -16.16 -7.89
C THR A 139 -2.67 -15.52 -6.62
N PRO A 140 -3.42 -16.27 -5.79
CA PRO A 140 -4.02 -15.71 -4.59
C PRO A 140 -2.95 -15.26 -3.59
N ILE A 141 -3.29 -14.31 -2.72
CA ILE A 141 -2.40 -13.83 -1.63
C ILE A 141 -1.93 -14.99 -0.75
N ALA A 142 -2.82 -15.94 -0.47
CA ALA A 142 -2.50 -17.13 0.29
C ALA A 142 -3.09 -18.37 -0.40
N ARG A 143 -2.29 -19.41 -0.51
CA ARG A 143 -2.75 -20.70 -1.08
C ARG A 143 -2.07 -21.87 -0.39
N VAL A 144 -2.75 -23.02 -0.37
CA VAL A 144 -2.17 -24.30 0.04
C VAL A 144 -1.38 -24.87 -1.13
N LEU A 145 -0.10 -25.16 -0.93
CA LEU A 145 0.73 -25.90 -1.89
C LEU A 145 0.72 -27.38 -1.50
N PRO A 146 0.08 -28.29 -2.26
CA PRO A 146 0.17 -29.72 -2.02
C PRO A 146 1.58 -30.19 -2.41
N ILE A 147 2.35 -30.70 -1.47
CA ILE A 147 3.70 -31.23 -1.73
C ILE A 147 3.75 -32.77 -1.79
N GLY A 148 2.60 -33.44 -1.74
CA GLY A 148 2.52 -34.91 -1.79
C GLY A 148 2.90 -35.61 -0.47
N GLU A 149 3.30 -34.90 0.53
CA GLU A 149 3.60 -35.38 1.88
C GLU A 149 2.75 -34.66 2.91
N ALA A 150 2.37 -35.35 3.99
CA ALA A 150 1.76 -34.70 5.13
C ALA A 150 2.83 -33.80 5.80
N ILE A 151 2.85 -32.54 5.42
CA ILE A 151 3.55 -31.55 6.25
C ILE A 151 2.82 -31.59 7.60
N LYS A 152 3.55 -31.80 8.69
CA LYS A 152 3.08 -31.30 9.96
C LYS A 152 2.92 -29.80 9.75
N ALA A 153 1.69 -29.38 9.47
CA ALA A 153 1.36 -27.97 9.44
C ALA A 153 1.59 -27.48 10.88
N ASP A 154 2.77 -26.97 11.15
CA ASP A 154 2.91 -25.93 12.14
C ASP A 154 2.14 -24.71 11.61
N LEU A 155 0.84 -24.80 11.64
CA LEU A 155 -0.04 -23.66 11.72
C LEU A 155 0.31 -23.03 13.05
N GLN A 156 1.34 -22.21 13.03
CA GLN A 156 1.66 -21.34 14.12
C GLN A 156 0.63 -20.21 14.08
N VAL A 157 -0.52 -20.46 14.71
CA VAL A 157 -1.20 -19.39 15.41
C VAL A 157 -0.20 -18.99 16.47
N PHE A 158 0.51 -17.89 16.24
CA PHE A 158 1.50 -17.42 17.20
C PHE A 158 0.78 -17.18 18.52
N PRO A 159 1.10 -17.90 19.59
CA PRO A 159 0.62 -17.53 20.90
C PRO A 159 1.09 -16.10 21.19
N PHE A 160 0.40 -15.40 22.06
CA PHE A 160 0.71 -13.99 22.40
C PHE A 160 2.21 -13.78 22.70
N GLU A 161 2.87 -14.74 23.31
CA GLU A 161 4.30 -14.70 23.64
C GLU A 161 5.19 -14.64 22.40
N GLU A 162 4.82 -15.32 21.29
CA GLU A 162 5.56 -15.25 20.04
C GLU A 162 5.29 -13.93 19.31
N ALA A 163 4.05 -13.45 19.28
CA ALA A 163 3.73 -12.14 18.75
C ALA A 163 4.48 -11.04 19.50
N ALA A 164 4.53 -11.14 20.84
CA ALA A 164 5.29 -10.24 21.70
C ALA A 164 6.80 -10.27 21.38
N ARG A 165 7.35 -11.44 21.02
CA ARG A 165 8.75 -11.54 20.59
C ARG A 165 8.99 -10.75 19.31
N TYR A 166 8.15 -10.93 18.25
CA TYR A 166 8.28 -10.18 17.00
C TYR A 166 8.17 -8.68 17.22
N ILE A 167 7.25 -8.23 18.08
CA ILE A 167 7.10 -6.83 18.46
C ILE A 167 8.39 -6.30 19.09
N ARG A 168 9.00 -7.04 20.04
CA ARG A 168 10.24 -6.63 20.71
C ARG A 168 11.48 -6.67 19.80
N GLU A 169 11.50 -7.54 18.80
CA GLU A 169 12.60 -7.66 17.83
C GLU A 169 12.52 -6.68 16.68
N ALA A 170 11.38 -5.98 16.50
CA ALA A 170 11.21 -5.00 15.42
C ALA A 170 12.10 -3.77 15.62
N ASN A 171 12.74 -3.31 14.54
CA ASN A 171 13.57 -2.09 14.57
C ASN A 171 12.73 -0.82 14.69
N TYR A 172 11.55 -0.83 14.12
CA TYR A 172 10.58 0.27 14.15
C TYR A 172 9.18 -0.32 14.30
N ILE A 173 8.37 0.30 15.14
CA ILE A 173 6.95 -0.02 15.30
C ILE A 173 6.17 1.27 15.09
N GLY A 174 5.28 1.27 14.11
CA GLY A 174 4.39 2.38 13.82
C GLY A 174 2.97 2.04 14.24
N LEU A 175 2.32 2.95 14.93
CA LEU A 175 0.89 2.90 15.24
C LEU A 175 0.18 3.92 14.37
N ALA A 176 -0.83 3.48 13.64
CA ALA A 176 -1.61 4.27 12.70
C ALA A 176 -3.10 4.01 12.86
N ASP A 177 -3.89 4.89 12.28
CA ASP A 177 -5.33 4.68 12.14
C ASP A 177 -5.60 3.48 11.22
N CYS A 178 -6.52 2.63 11.62
CA CYS A 178 -6.89 1.43 10.88
C CYS A 178 -7.62 1.80 9.57
N PRO A 179 -7.02 1.58 8.39
CA PRO A 179 -7.64 1.97 7.11
C PRO A 179 -8.95 1.22 6.84
N CYS A 180 -9.04 -0.04 7.28
CA CYS A 180 -10.27 -0.83 7.12
C CYS A 180 -11.45 -0.26 7.92
N ARG A 181 -11.18 0.30 9.10
CA ARG A 181 -12.23 0.89 9.96
C ARG A 181 -12.56 2.33 9.58
N THR A 182 -11.57 3.09 9.11
CA THR A 182 -11.79 4.47 8.65
C THR A 182 -12.53 4.50 7.31
N SER A 183 -12.25 3.54 6.40
CA SER A 183 -12.95 3.44 5.12
C SER A 183 -14.40 3.02 5.25
N LYS A 184 -14.70 2.12 6.21
CA LYS A 184 -16.05 1.62 6.49
C LYS A 184 -16.31 1.57 7.99
N PRO A 185 -16.77 2.67 8.60
CA PRO A 185 -17.10 2.70 10.02
C PRO A 185 -18.38 1.87 10.27
N SER A 186 -18.20 0.57 10.53
CA SER A 186 -19.29 -0.38 10.75
C SER A 186 -19.41 -0.84 12.21
N CYS A 187 -18.51 -0.40 13.09
CA CYS A 187 -18.52 -0.72 14.52
C CYS A 187 -17.82 0.37 15.34
N ASP A 188 -18.06 0.39 16.65
CA ASP A 188 -17.46 1.33 17.59
C ASP A 188 -16.06 0.89 18.08
N ALA A 189 -15.39 -0.02 17.35
CA ALA A 189 -14.06 -0.47 17.71
C ALA A 189 -13.00 0.64 17.53
N PRO A 190 -11.97 0.69 18.38
CA PRO A 190 -10.91 1.70 18.27
C PRO A 190 -10.30 1.75 16.86
N VAL A 191 -9.98 2.96 16.39
CA VAL A 191 -9.37 3.19 15.08
C VAL A 191 -7.84 3.20 15.18
N ASP A 192 -7.27 3.81 16.21
CA ASP A 192 -5.83 3.93 16.47
C ASP A 192 -5.25 2.59 16.98
N VAL A 193 -5.19 1.59 16.10
CA VAL A 193 -4.81 0.20 16.45
C VAL A 193 -4.04 -0.54 15.37
N CYS A 194 -3.73 0.10 14.23
CA CYS A 194 -3.01 -0.56 13.16
C CYS A 194 -1.51 -0.51 13.41
N LEU A 195 -0.91 -1.68 13.70
CA LEU A 195 0.54 -1.79 13.88
C LEU A 195 1.22 -2.07 12.54
N THR A 196 2.25 -1.30 12.25
CA THR A 196 3.14 -1.50 11.11
C THR A 196 4.57 -1.70 11.64
N PHE A 197 5.41 -2.41 10.86
CA PHE A 197 6.72 -2.82 11.35
C PHE A 197 7.85 -2.47 10.38
N ASN A 198 9.04 -2.22 10.93
CA ASN A 198 10.29 -2.05 10.21
C ASN A 198 10.21 -0.98 9.11
N TYR A 199 10.44 -1.34 7.84
CA TYR A 199 10.49 -0.39 6.73
C TYR A 199 9.17 0.33 6.48
N SER A 200 8.03 -0.37 6.63
CA SER A 200 6.70 0.25 6.49
C SER A 200 6.42 1.23 7.63
N ALA A 201 6.77 0.87 8.87
CA ALA A 201 6.63 1.77 10.01
C ALA A 201 7.45 3.05 9.83
N LYS A 202 8.70 2.90 9.39
CA LYS A 202 9.58 4.04 9.11
C LYS A 202 9.01 4.92 8.01
N PHE A 203 8.65 4.34 6.87
CA PHE A 203 8.08 5.06 5.73
C PHE A 203 6.83 5.86 6.12
N LEU A 204 5.87 5.20 6.78
CA LEU A 204 4.62 5.84 7.19
C LEU A 204 4.84 6.93 8.26
N SER A 205 5.79 6.74 9.18
CA SER A 205 6.08 7.74 10.20
C SER A 205 6.78 8.98 9.65
N GLU A 206 7.69 8.81 8.68
CA GLU A 206 8.36 9.92 8.00
C GLU A 206 7.38 10.79 7.19
N ARG A 207 6.18 10.25 6.88
CA ARG A 207 5.11 10.93 6.12
C ARG A 207 3.87 11.26 6.96
N GLY A 208 4.00 11.26 8.29
CA GLY A 208 2.90 11.63 9.19
C GLY A 208 1.73 10.65 9.23
N ALA A 209 1.84 9.48 8.58
CA ALA A 209 0.77 8.47 8.52
C ALA A 209 0.81 7.46 9.68
N ALA A 210 1.86 7.46 10.47
CA ALA A 210 1.99 6.64 11.68
C ALA A 210 2.86 7.35 12.71
N ARG A 211 2.63 7.09 13.99
CA ARG A 211 3.53 7.51 15.06
C ARG A 211 4.40 6.33 15.51
N LEU A 212 5.69 6.55 15.67
CA LEU A 212 6.56 5.52 16.22
C LEU A 212 6.27 5.32 17.70
N ILE A 213 6.19 4.06 18.10
CA ILE A 213 5.97 3.66 19.49
C ILE A 213 7.03 2.63 19.92
N ASP A 214 7.21 2.48 21.22
CA ASP A 214 8.06 1.43 21.78
C ASP A 214 7.32 0.07 21.86
N PRO A 215 8.06 -1.04 22.02
CA PRO A 215 7.46 -2.37 22.12
C PRO A 215 6.46 -2.54 23.26
N GLU A 216 6.66 -1.88 24.40
CA GLU A 216 5.77 -2.02 25.54
C GLU A 216 4.43 -1.31 25.29
N ALA A 217 4.45 -0.15 24.61
CA ALA A 217 3.25 0.54 24.17
C ALA A 217 2.47 -0.28 23.11
N ALA A 218 3.18 -1.05 22.27
CA ALA A 218 2.54 -1.91 21.27
C ALA A 218 1.92 -3.19 21.88
N LEU A 219 2.34 -3.57 23.08
CA LEU A 219 1.85 -4.75 23.81
C LEU A 219 0.71 -4.43 24.78
N ALA A 220 0.51 -3.14 25.10
CA ALA A 220 -0.54 -2.67 26.02
C ALA A 220 -1.91 -2.63 25.34
#